data_42a0ca5de4060f554acb7b3beca474c4
#
_entry.id   42a0ca5de4060f554acb7b3beca474c4
#
_cell.length_a   1.000
_cell.length_b   1.000
_cell.length_c   1.000
_cell.angle_alpha   90.00
_cell.angle_beta   90.00
_cell.angle_gamma   90.00
#
_symmetry.space_group_name_H-M   'P 1'
#
loop_
_entity.id
_entity.type
_entity.pdbx_description
1 polymer ?
#
loop_
_entity_poly.entity_id
_entity_poly.type
_entity_poly.pdbx_seq_one_letter_code
_entity_poly.pdbx_strand_id
1 'polypeptide(L)'
;GIGAVCAYLEERYAEAVSLDQLGGIAGLSKYHLLRSFTKQKGISPYRYLETIRIARARKLLEQNVPQIEVALQTGFADQSHFSRFFKRLIGVTPRQYADIFGGRQA
;
A
#
# COMPACT_ATOMS: atom_id res chain seq x y z
N GLY A 1 -17.55 10.50 3.25
CA GLY A 1 -17.85 9.09 3.25
C GLY A 1 -16.65 8.23 2.91
N ILE A 2 -16.91 6.97 2.64
CA ILE A 2 -15.85 5.99 2.35
C ILE A 2 -15.08 6.35 1.07
N GLY A 3 -15.74 6.92 0.07
CA GLY A 3 -15.06 7.36 -1.15
C GLY A 3 -13.98 8.39 -0.88
N ALA A 4 -14.21 9.31 0.04
CA ALA A 4 -13.20 10.32 0.41
C ALA A 4 -12.00 9.67 1.10
N VAL A 5 -12.21 8.63 1.91
CA VAL A 5 -11.14 7.87 2.54
C VAL A 5 -10.30 7.17 1.47
N CYS A 6 -10.94 6.52 0.51
CA CYS A 6 -10.23 5.85 -0.58
C CYS A 6 -9.38 6.84 -1.38
N ALA A 7 -9.93 8.00 -1.72
CA ALA A 7 -9.21 9.05 -2.45
C ALA A 7 -8.01 9.55 -1.66
N TYR A 8 -8.17 9.75 -0.36
CA TYR A 8 -7.09 10.17 0.52
C TYR A 8 -5.96 9.14 0.55
N LEU A 9 -6.30 7.85 0.69
CA LEU A 9 -5.31 6.77 0.71
C LEU A 9 -4.58 6.65 -0.63
N GLU A 10 -5.29 6.79 -1.74
CA GLU A 10 -4.69 6.76 -3.08
C GLU A 10 -3.69 7.90 -3.27
N GLU A 11 -4.02 9.08 -2.78
CA GLU A 11 -3.18 10.26 -2.96
C GLU A 11 -1.98 10.27 -2.00
N ARG A 12 -2.18 9.76 -0.76
CA ARG A 12 -1.17 9.86 0.31
C ARG A 12 -0.73 8.50 0.83
N TYR A 13 -0.61 7.54 -0.06
CA TYR A 13 -0.31 6.16 0.33
C TYR A 13 1.03 5.98 1.04
N ALA A 14 2.00 6.86 0.79
CA ALA A 14 3.32 6.74 1.40
C ALA A 14 3.40 7.34 2.81
N GLU A 15 2.37 8.07 3.23
CA GLU A 15 2.33 8.71 4.55
C GLU A 15 1.77 7.77 5.61
N ALA A 16 2.18 7.99 6.85
CA ALA A 16 1.56 7.30 7.99
C ALA A 16 0.13 7.78 8.16
N VAL A 17 -0.80 6.84 8.38
CA VAL A 17 -2.21 7.16 8.61
C VAL A 17 -2.70 6.45 9.86
N SER A 18 -3.71 7.06 10.52
CA SER A 18 -4.39 6.44 11.64
C SER A 18 -5.87 6.29 11.33
N LEU A 19 -6.51 5.35 12.02
CA LEU A 19 -7.97 5.17 11.88
C LEU A 19 -8.73 6.42 12.30
N ASP A 20 -8.23 7.16 13.30
CA ASP A 20 -8.87 8.41 13.72
C ASP A 20 -8.83 9.48 12.63
N GLN A 21 -7.70 9.60 11.93
CA GLN A 21 -7.60 10.51 10.78
C GLN A 21 -8.60 10.14 9.69
N LEU A 22 -8.67 8.86 9.35
CA LEU A 22 -9.58 8.40 8.32
C LEU A 22 -11.03 8.56 8.75
N GLY A 23 -11.32 8.34 10.04
CA GLY A 23 -12.64 8.58 10.60
C GLY A 23 -13.04 10.05 10.46
N GLY A 24 -12.11 10.97 10.75
CA GLY A 24 -12.34 12.40 10.57
C GLY A 24 -12.69 12.76 9.13
N ILE A 25 -12.01 12.17 8.18
CA ILE A 25 -12.28 12.39 6.74
C ILE A 25 -13.68 11.88 6.36
N ALA A 26 -14.08 10.73 6.88
CA ALA A 26 -15.39 10.14 6.59
C ALA A 26 -16.53 10.74 7.40
N GLY A 27 -16.23 11.51 8.42
CA GLY A 27 -17.25 12.00 9.37
C GLY A 27 -17.77 10.90 10.29
N LEU A 28 -16.93 9.91 10.62
CA LEU A 28 -17.28 8.73 11.41
C LEU A 28 -16.28 8.52 12.54
N SER A 29 -16.70 7.84 13.61
CA SER A 29 -15.77 7.32 14.59
C SER A 29 -14.90 6.24 13.93
N LYS A 30 -13.75 5.96 14.53
CA LYS A 30 -12.86 4.91 13.98
C LYS A 30 -13.54 3.55 13.89
N TYR A 31 -14.43 3.24 14.84
CA TYR A 31 -15.17 1.96 14.85
C TYR A 31 -16.19 1.89 13.73
N HIS A 32 -16.93 2.96 13.51
CA HIS A 32 -17.90 3.04 12.42
C HIS A 32 -17.19 3.04 11.06
N LEU A 33 -16.06 3.76 10.96
CA LEU A 33 -15.24 3.74 9.76
C LEU A 33 -14.81 2.32 9.41
N LEU A 34 -14.21 1.63 10.38
CA LEU A 34 -13.69 0.28 10.17
C LEU A 34 -14.80 -0.65 9.67
N ARG A 35 -15.97 -0.59 10.30
CA ARG A 35 -17.11 -1.43 9.95
C ARG A 35 -17.66 -1.07 8.56
N SER A 36 -17.90 0.21 8.31
CA SER A 36 -18.46 0.67 7.03
C SER A 36 -17.52 0.45 5.87
N PHE A 37 -16.23 0.70 6.08
CA PHE A 37 -15.22 0.49 5.05
C PHE A 37 -15.13 -0.98 4.67
N THR A 38 -15.01 -1.86 5.67
CA THR A 38 -14.91 -3.30 5.44
C THR A 38 -16.17 -3.84 4.74
N LYS A 39 -17.34 -3.33 5.13
CA LYS A 39 -18.60 -3.72 4.48
C LYS A 39 -18.64 -3.33 3.01
N GLN A 40 -18.17 -2.12 2.67
CA GLN A 40 -18.20 -1.62 1.30
C GLN A 40 -17.08 -2.16 0.42
N LYS A 41 -15.88 -2.35 0.98
CA LYS A 41 -14.68 -2.71 0.22
C LYS A 41 -14.27 -4.18 0.36
N GLY A 42 -14.80 -4.89 1.34
CA GLY A 42 -14.45 -6.28 1.58
C GLY A 42 -13.14 -6.48 2.35
N ILE A 43 -12.38 -5.42 2.59
CA ILE A 43 -11.12 -5.45 3.34
C ILE A 43 -11.05 -4.23 4.24
N SER A 44 -10.14 -4.26 5.24
CA SER A 44 -9.95 -3.14 6.14
C SER A 44 -9.31 -1.93 5.43
N PRO A 45 -9.42 -0.72 5.97
CA PRO A 45 -8.72 0.44 5.43
C PRO A 45 -7.21 0.24 5.33
N TYR A 46 -6.61 -0.38 6.35
CA TYR A 46 -5.18 -0.62 6.36
C TYR A 46 -4.76 -1.62 5.28
N ARG A 47 -5.53 -2.69 5.10
CA ARG A 47 -5.28 -3.66 4.04
C ARG A 47 -5.43 -2.99 2.66
N TYR A 48 -6.41 -2.13 2.51
CA TYR A 48 -6.61 -1.35 1.29
C TYR A 48 -5.37 -0.50 0.99
N LEU A 49 -4.85 0.20 2.00
CA LEU A 49 -3.62 0.99 1.88
C LEU A 49 -2.44 0.12 1.44
N GLU A 50 -2.29 -1.05 2.06
CA GLU A 50 -1.20 -1.96 1.71
C GLU A 50 -1.28 -2.42 0.25
N THR A 51 -2.47 -2.67 -0.27
CA THR A 51 -2.62 -3.05 -1.69
C THR A 51 -2.22 -1.91 -2.62
N ILE A 52 -2.52 -0.66 -2.26
CA ILE A 52 -2.08 0.51 -3.02
C ILE A 52 -0.54 0.58 -3.02
N ARG A 53 0.06 0.45 -1.85
CA ARG A 53 1.52 0.49 -1.70
C ARG A 53 2.21 -0.58 -2.55
N ILE A 54 1.67 -1.79 -2.55
CA ILE A 54 2.24 -2.90 -3.34
C ILE A 54 2.06 -2.65 -4.84
N ALA A 55 0.93 -2.10 -5.27
CA ALA A 55 0.72 -1.76 -6.68
C ALA A 55 1.74 -0.72 -7.16
N ARG A 56 2.03 0.29 -6.33
CA ARG A 56 3.06 1.29 -6.63
C ARG A 56 4.45 0.68 -6.61
N ALA A 57 4.72 -0.21 -5.66
CA ALA A 57 5.99 -0.90 -5.55
C ALA A 57 6.30 -1.72 -6.82
N ARG A 58 5.30 -2.41 -7.36
CA ARG A 58 5.46 -3.17 -8.59
C ARG A 58 5.98 -2.29 -9.74
N LYS A 59 5.38 -1.12 -9.91
CA LYS A 59 5.79 -0.18 -10.97
C LYS A 59 7.22 0.29 -10.78
N LEU A 60 7.61 0.60 -9.53
CA LEU A 60 8.98 1.03 -9.25
C LEU A 60 9.99 -0.09 -9.50
N LEU A 61 9.67 -1.32 -9.12
CA LEU A 61 10.52 -2.48 -9.38
C LEU A 61 10.68 -2.75 -10.88
N GLU A 62 9.61 -2.55 -11.65
CA GLU A 62 9.64 -2.67 -13.11
C GLU A 62 10.57 -1.62 -13.75
N GLN A 63 10.78 -0.50 -13.06
CA GLN A 63 11.70 0.58 -13.46
C GLN A 63 13.10 0.39 -12.88
N ASN A 64 13.38 -0.75 -12.26
CA ASN A 64 14.65 -1.08 -11.64
C ASN A 64 15.06 -0.16 -10.48
N VAL A 65 14.09 0.43 -9.78
CA VAL A 65 14.37 1.19 -8.55
C VAL A 65 14.86 0.21 -7.48
N PRO A 66 15.96 0.51 -6.78
CA PRO A 66 16.48 -0.39 -5.74
C PRO A 66 15.44 -0.68 -4.65
N GLN A 67 15.43 -1.91 -4.15
CA GLN A 67 14.42 -2.36 -3.19
C GLN A 67 14.31 -1.48 -1.94
N ILE A 68 15.44 -1.01 -1.42
CA ILE A 68 15.44 -0.15 -0.24
C ILE A 68 14.69 1.17 -0.51
N GLU A 69 14.87 1.72 -1.70
CA GLU A 69 14.15 2.94 -2.11
C GLU A 69 12.67 2.66 -2.35
N VAL A 70 12.34 1.51 -2.94
CA VAL A 70 10.95 1.12 -3.15
C VAL A 70 10.21 1.05 -1.82
N ALA A 71 10.82 0.40 -0.81
CA ALA A 71 10.23 0.32 0.52
C ALA A 71 9.97 1.71 1.11
N LEU A 72 10.96 2.60 1.03
CA LEU A 72 10.84 3.98 1.54
C LEU A 72 9.77 4.77 0.80
N GLN A 73 9.79 4.75 -0.53
CA GLN A 73 8.86 5.53 -1.36
C GLN A 73 7.42 5.09 -1.23
N THR A 74 7.20 3.83 -0.88
CA THR A 74 5.85 3.28 -0.76
C THR A 74 5.31 3.28 0.68
N GLY A 75 6.10 3.78 1.63
CA GLY A 75 5.60 3.99 3.00
C GLY A 75 5.74 2.81 3.94
N PHE A 76 6.50 1.78 3.56
CA PHE A 76 6.80 0.66 4.47
C PHE A 76 7.84 1.08 5.51
N ALA A 77 7.71 0.53 6.71
CA ALA A 77 8.58 0.88 7.82
C ALA A 77 10.03 0.49 7.55
N ASP A 78 10.26 -0.65 6.90
CA ASP A 78 11.59 -1.12 6.55
C ASP A 78 11.51 -2.10 5.38
N GLN A 79 12.68 -2.46 4.86
CA GLN A 79 12.77 -3.36 3.70
C GLN A 79 12.31 -4.78 4.03
N SER A 80 12.56 -5.26 5.23
CA SER A 80 12.15 -6.61 5.63
C SER A 80 10.62 -6.75 5.66
N HIS A 81 9.93 -5.76 6.23
CA HIS A 81 8.47 -5.72 6.25
C HIS A 81 7.91 -5.68 4.82
N PHE A 82 8.49 -4.80 4.00
CA PHE A 82 8.11 -4.68 2.59
C PHE A 82 8.27 -6.01 1.85
N SER A 83 9.43 -6.65 1.96
CA SER A 83 9.73 -7.89 1.24
C SER A 83 8.79 -9.02 1.64
N ARG A 84 8.52 -9.17 2.93
CA ARG A 84 7.59 -10.21 3.40
C ARG A 84 6.17 -9.98 2.92
N PHE A 85 5.72 -8.74 2.99
CA PHE A 85 4.36 -8.40 2.58
C PHE A 85 4.20 -8.54 1.07
N PHE A 86 5.19 -8.07 0.31
CA PHE A 86 5.19 -8.19 -1.14
C PHE A 86 5.11 -9.66 -1.57
N LYS A 87 5.96 -10.51 -0.99
CA LYS A 87 5.95 -11.94 -1.32
C LYS A 87 4.62 -12.60 -0.98
N ARG A 88 4.03 -12.23 0.16
CA ARG A 88 2.73 -12.78 0.57
C ARG A 88 1.63 -12.42 -0.41
N LEU A 89 1.61 -11.18 -0.88
CA LEU A 89 0.55 -10.69 -1.76
C LEU A 89 0.78 -11.08 -3.23
N ILE A 90 2.01 -10.99 -3.69
CA ILE A 90 2.35 -11.20 -5.11
C ILE A 90 2.78 -12.63 -5.42
N GLY A 91 3.33 -13.34 -4.42
CA GLY A 91 3.75 -14.73 -4.59
C GLY A 91 5.24 -14.91 -4.85
N VAL A 92 5.97 -13.84 -5.16
CA VAL A 92 7.43 -13.86 -5.33
C VAL A 92 8.03 -12.69 -4.57
N THR A 93 9.34 -12.77 -4.30
CA THR A 93 10.04 -11.67 -3.63
C THR A 93 10.15 -10.44 -4.53
N PRO A 94 10.36 -9.25 -3.98
CA PRO A 94 10.60 -8.06 -4.80
C PRO A 94 11.77 -8.24 -5.77
N ARG A 95 12.83 -8.92 -5.34
CA ARG A 95 13.98 -9.17 -6.19
C ARG A 95 13.63 -10.10 -7.36
N GLN A 96 12.93 -11.20 -7.08
CA GLN A 96 12.45 -12.10 -8.12
C GLN A 96 11.54 -11.37 -9.09
N TYR A 97 10.65 -10.52 -8.57
CA TYR A 97 9.75 -9.73 -9.39
C TYR A 97 10.53 -8.79 -10.31
N ALA A 98 11.51 -8.07 -9.77
CA ALA A 98 12.35 -7.18 -10.56
C ALA A 98 13.15 -7.92 -11.61
N ASP A 99 13.66 -9.12 -11.29
CA ASP A 99 14.41 -9.94 -12.23
C ASP A 99 13.53 -10.39 -13.41
N ILE A 100 12.25 -10.68 -13.15
CA ILE A 100 11.31 -11.14 -14.18
C ILE A 100 10.77 -9.96 -14.99
N PHE A 101 10.34 -8.91 -14.33
CA PHE A 101 9.58 -7.82 -14.95
C PHE A 101 10.33 -6.49 -15.04
N GLY A 102 11.53 -6.41 -14.46
CA GLY A 102 12.34 -5.20 -14.54
C GLY A 102 12.81 -4.93 -15.96
N GLY A 103 12.92 -3.65 -16.31
CA GLY A 103 13.43 -3.27 -17.62
C GLY A 103 14.89 -3.66 -17.79
N ARG A 104 15.30 -3.95 -19.01
CA ARG A 104 16.70 -4.23 -19.30
C ARG A 104 17.49 -2.93 -19.25
N GLN A 105 18.61 -2.99 -18.54
CA GLN A 105 19.58 -1.90 -18.59
C GLN A 105 20.46 -2.14 -19.81
N ALA A 106 20.57 -1.10 -20.60
CA ALA A 106 21.42 -1.14 -21.79
C ALA A 106 22.90 -1.19 -21.37
#